data_b89c7b50aeefce8d9462a9f46dc5c935
#
_entry.id   b89c7b50aeefce8d9462a9f46dc5c935
#
_cell.length_a   1.000
_cell.length_b   1.000
_cell.length_c   1.000
_cell.angle_alpha   90.00
_cell.angle_beta   90.00
_cell.angle_gamma   90.00
#
_symmetry.space_group_name_H-M   'P 1'
#
loop_
_entity.id
_entity.type
_entity.pdbx_description
1 polymer ?
#
loop_
_entity_poly.entity_id
_entity_poly.type
_entity_poly.pdbx_seq_one_letter_code
_entity_poly.pdbx_strand_id
1 'polypeptide(L)'
;MMRWMRKKNMGTVMLTGDNERTAEKVAAELKIDSVYAELMPEDKVQLLEEFCNDRMENEKLAFVGDGMNDAPVLALADIGIAMGGLGADAALEAADIILMEDEPSKIINAVRIAKGTIRSVRENVLFAIGMKVFLVILAFFGLVTMQSAIIADMVVMVINILNSFWMMKYPESEV
;
A
#
# COMPACT_ATOMS: atom_id res chain seq x y z
N MET A 1 12.32 -7.91 7.03
CA MET A 1 11.21 -7.94 6.06
C MET A 1 10.59 -9.33 5.95
N MET A 2 11.28 -10.37 5.50
CA MET A 2 10.72 -11.72 5.25
C MET A 2 10.00 -12.36 6.44
N ARG A 3 10.54 -12.21 7.67
CA ARG A 3 9.84 -12.69 8.89
C ARG A 3 8.50 -12.01 9.12
N TRP A 4 8.40 -10.75 8.77
CA TRP A 4 7.17 -9.97 8.91
C TRP A 4 6.14 -10.42 7.85
N MET A 5 6.56 -10.61 6.60
CA MET A 5 5.70 -11.10 5.53
C MET A 5 5.08 -12.47 5.87
N ARG A 6 5.90 -13.41 6.36
CA ARG A 6 5.42 -14.72 6.82
C ARG A 6 4.42 -14.63 7.98
N LYS A 7 4.67 -13.74 8.96
CA LYS A 7 3.70 -13.50 10.05
C LYS A 7 2.36 -12.96 9.55
N LYS A 8 2.33 -12.39 8.35
CA LYS A 8 1.13 -11.86 7.69
C LYS A 8 0.53 -12.81 6.65
N ASN A 9 1.04 -14.05 6.56
CA ASN A 9 0.64 -15.02 5.55
C ASN A 9 0.79 -14.51 4.11
N MET A 10 1.82 -13.72 3.84
CA MET A 10 2.17 -13.26 2.50
C MET A 10 3.13 -14.27 1.87
N GLY A 11 2.75 -14.85 0.75
CA GLY A 11 3.66 -15.63 -0.09
C GLY A 11 4.70 -14.72 -0.74
N THR A 12 5.90 -15.24 -0.96
CA THR A 12 7.01 -14.50 -1.53
C THR A 12 7.59 -15.25 -2.72
N VAL A 13 7.70 -14.54 -3.84
CA VAL A 13 8.24 -15.08 -5.09
C VAL A 13 9.38 -14.18 -5.56
N MET A 14 10.44 -14.76 -6.06
CA MET A 14 11.57 -14.06 -6.69
C MET A 14 11.56 -14.34 -8.18
N LEU A 15 11.54 -13.28 -8.98
CA LEU A 15 11.68 -13.33 -10.43
C LEU A 15 12.99 -12.65 -10.82
N THR A 16 13.93 -13.40 -11.40
CA THR A 16 15.26 -12.86 -11.74
C THR A 16 15.75 -13.37 -13.09
N GLY A 17 16.52 -12.53 -13.78
CA GLY A 17 17.29 -12.93 -14.95
C GLY A 17 18.63 -13.61 -14.64
N ASP A 18 19.01 -13.69 -13.36
CA ASP A 18 20.23 -14.38 -12.93
C ASP A 18 20.14 -15.90 -13.16
N ASN A 19 21.30 -16.56 -13.17
CA ASN A 19 21.34 -18.00 -13.27
C ASN A 19 20.71 -18.70 -12.05
N GLU A 20 20.12 -19.86 -12.29
CA GLU A 20 19.36 -20.65 -11.30
C GLU A 20 20.15 -20.87 -10.00
N ARG A 21 21.42 -21.23 -10.09
CA ARG A 21 22.27 -21.50 -8.92
C ARG A 21 22.46 -20.28 -8.00
N THR A 22 22.57 -19.10 -8.59
CA THR A 22 22.70 -17.84 -7.83
C THR A 22 21.36 -17.47 -7.21
N ALA A 23 20.30 -17.56 -7.99
CA ALA A 23 18.94 -17.25 -7.54
C ALA A 23 18.50 -18.15 -6.39
N GLU A 24 18.71 -19.46 -6.48
CA GLU A 24 18.39 -20.42 -5.41
C GLU A 24 19.16 -20.13 -4.11
N LYS A 25 20.46 -19.79 -4.22
CA LYS A 25 21.28 -19.45 -3.07
C LYS A 25 20.75 -18.22 -2.35
N VAL A 26 20.42 -17.16 -3.09
CA VAL A 26 19.85 -15.91 -2.53
C VAL A 26 18.47 -16.18 -1.95
N ALA A 27 17.61 -16.92 -2.65
CA ALA A 27 16.30 -17.28 -2.17
C ALA A 27 16.33 -18.08 -0.87
N ALA A 28 17.25 -19.03 -0.76
CA ALA A 28 17.46 -19.83 0.45
C ALA A 28 17.93 -18.96 1.62
N GLU A 29 18.88 -18.04 1.39
CA GLU A 29 19.39 -17.11 2.40
C GLU A 29 18.28 -16.17 2.90
N LEU A 30 17.53 -15.61 2.00
CA LEU A 30 16.39 -14.72 2.29
C LEU A 30 15.14 -15.47 2.74
N LYS A 31 15.11 -16.80 2.54
CA LYS A 31 13.95 -17.66 2.83
C LYS A 31 12.72 -17.26 1.98
N ILE A 32 12.90 -17.04 0.71
CA ILE A 32 11.83 -16.83 -0.27
C ILE A 32 11.14 -18.17 -0.55
N ASP A 33 9.83 -18.13 -0.75
CA ASP A 33 9.02 -19.37 -0.86
C ASP A 33 9.14 -20.02 -2.24
N SER A 34 9.26 -19.22 -3.31
CA SER A 34 9.44 -19.70 -4.69
C SER A 34 10.39 -18.81 -5.46
N VAL A 35 11.16 -19.41 -6.38
CA VAL A 35 12.11 -18.68 -7.23
C VAL A 35 11.97 -19.11 -8.69
N TYR A 36 12.01 -18.14 -9.58
CA TYR A 36 12.06 -18.31 -11.03
C TYR A 36 13.28 -17.55 -11.55
N ALA A 37 14.20 -18.27 -12.12
CA ALA A 37 15.49 -17.76 -12.58
C ALA A 37 15.60 -17.75 -14.11
N GLU A 38 16.66 -17.13 -14.64
CA GLU A 38 16.97 -17.07 -16.08
C GLU A 38 15.84 -16.46 -16.93
N LEU A 39 15.03 -15.59 -16.32
CA LEU A 39 13.88 -14.97 -16.97
C LEU A 39 14.29 -13.80 -17.87
N MET A 40 13.77 -13.78 -19.06
CA MET A 40 13.75 -12.59 -19.90
C MET A 40 12.64 -11.62 -19.42
N PRO A 41 12.68 -10.32 -19.77
CA PRO A 41 11.64 -9.38 -19.36
C PRO A 41 10.22 -9.81 -19.75
N GLU A 42 10.07 -10.45 -20.90
CA GLU A 42 8.79 -10.98 -21.42
C GLU A 42 8.27 -12.14 -20.58
N ASP A 43 9.17 -13.02 -20.11
CA ASP A 43 8.80 -14.16 -19.26
C ASP A 43 8.27 -13.70 -17.90
N LYS A 44 8.83 -12.60 -17.36
CA LYS A 44 8.33 -12.02 -16.11
C LYS A 44 6.88 -11.53 -16.22
N VAL A 45 6.54 -10.93 -17.38
CA VAL A 45 5.17 -10.46 -17.65
C VAL A 45 4.23 -11.65 -17.72
N GLN A 46 4.58 -12.71 -18.45
CA GLN A 46 3.75 -13.92 -18.58
C GLN A 46 3.52 -14.59 -17.22
N LEU A 47 4.59 -14.78 -16.44
CA LEU A 47 4.48 -15.35 -15.10
C LEU A 47 3.59 -14.52 -14.18
N LEU A 48 3.67 -13.19 -14.28
CA LEU A 48 2.83 -12.32 -13.48
C LEU A 48 1.34 -12.44 -13.89
N GLU A 49 1.07 -12.55 -15.19
CA GLU A 49 -0.28 -12.83 -15.71
C GLU A 49 -0.83 -14.15 -15.18
N GLU A 50 -0.01 -15.20 -15.18
CA GLU A 50 -0.39 -16.50 -14.59
C GLU A 50 -0.74 -16.35 -13.11
N PHE A 51 0.10 -15.69 -12.32
CA PHE A 51 -0.19 -15.44 -10.89
C PHE A 51 -1.45 -14.60 -10.69
N CYS A 52 -1.71 -13.63 -11.57
CA CYS A 52 -2.93 -12.84 -11.53
C CYS A 52 -4.18 -13.69 -11.81
N ASN A 53 -4.08 -14.70 -12.67
CA ASN A 53 -5.18 -15.57 -13.03
C ASN A 53 -5.44 -16.67 -12.00
N ASP A 54 -4.38 -17.20 -11.38
CA ASP A 54 -4.45 -18.32 -10.43
C ASP A 54 -4.82 -17.91 -9.00
N ARG A 55 -4.79 -16.61 -8.69
CA ARG A 55 -5.08 -16.09 -7.35
C ARG A 55 -6.56 -16.21 -6.96
N MET A 56 -6.83 -16.29 -5.67
CA MET A 56 -8.18 -16.20 -5.13
C MET A 56 -8.74 -14.76 -5.25
N GLU A 57 -10.07 -14.61 -5.30
CA GLU A 57 -10.72 -13.28 -5.44
C GLU A 57 -10.29 -12.23 -4.40
N ASN A 58 -9.86 -12.66 -3.22
CA ASN A 58 -9.45 -11.77 -2.12
C ASN A 58 -7.94 -11.57 -2.01
N GLU A 59 -7.15 -12.20 -2.87
CA GLU A 59 -5.70 -12.04 -2.89
C GLU A 59 -5.29 -10.89 -3.79
N LYS A 60 -4.23 -10.20 -3.40
CA LYS A 60 -3.63 -9.11 -4.16
C LYS A 60 -2.17 -9.39 -4.40
N LEU A 61 -1.72 -9.12 -5.61
CA LEU A 61 -0.36 -9.30 -6.05
C LEU A 61 0.38 -7.97 -6.03
N ALA A 62 1.46 -7.90 -5.26
CA ALA A 62 2.37 -6.77 -5.26
C ALA A 62 3.67 -7.16 -5.97
N PHE A 63 4.09 -6.37 -6.94
CA PHE A 63 5.37 -6.52 -7.59
C PHE A 63 6.32 -5.42 -7.13
N VAL A 64 7.56 -5.80 -6.82
CA VAL A 64 8.61 -4.88 -6.38
C VAL A 64 9.79 -4.99 -7.35
N GLY A 65 10.14 -3.89 -8.01
CA GLY A 65 11.22 -3.85 -8.99
C GLY A 65 12.01 -2.54 -8.93
N ASP A 66 13.18 -2.53 -9.57
CA ASP A 66 14.02 -1.33 -9.71
C ASP A 66 13.57 -0.40 -10.84
N GLY A 67 12.62 -0.85 -11.63
CA GLY A 67 11.89 -0.08 -12.61
C GLY A 67 12.56 0.09 -13.97
N MET A 68 13.82 -0.19 -14.16
CA MET A 68 14.48 0.06 -15.46
C MET A 68 13.92 -0.83 -16.58
N ASN A 69 13.71 -2.12 -16.27
CA ASN A 69 13.19 -3.11 -17.24
C ASN A 69 11.84 -3.70 -16.83
N ASP A 70 11.37 -3.36 -15.64
CA ASP A 70 10.21 -3.98 -15.02
C ASP A 70 8.93 -3.10 -15.11
N ALA A 71 8.97 -1.96 -15.83
CA ALA A 71 7.81 -1.07 -15.98
C ALA A 71 6.52 -1.78 -16.46
N PRO A 72 6.55 -2.70 -17.45
CA PRO A 72 5.36 -3.44 -17.84
C PRO A 72 4.82 -4.36 -16.74
N VAL A 73 5.72 -4.96 -15.94
CA VAL A 73 5.39 -5.85 -14.84
C VAL A 73 4.81 -5.06 -13.66
N LEU A 74 5.38 -3.88 -13.37
CA LEU A 74 4.87 -2.94 -12.36
C LEU A 74 3.43 -2.49 -12.66
N ALA A 75 3.17 -2.14 -13.93
CA ALA A 75 1.84 -1.71 -14.37
C ALA A 75 0.78 -2.83 -14.35
N LEU A 76 1.21 -4.09 -14.49
CA LEU A 76 0.32 -5.25 -14.53
C LEU A 76 -0.06 -5.74 -13.14
N ALA A 77 0.78 -5.53 -12.13
CA ALA A 77 0.51 -5.93 -10.76
C ALA A 77 -0.69 -5.17 -10.17
N ASP A 78 -1.35 -5.75 -9.16
CA ASP A 78 -2.37 -4.99 -8.40
C ASP A 78 -1.75 -3.83 -7.61
N ILE A 79 -0.47 -3.96 -7.25
CA ILE A 79 0.32 -2.92 -6.58
C ILE A 79 1.73 -2.98 -7.12
N GLY A 80 2.10 -2.02 -7.96
CA GLY A 80 3.46 -1.84 -8.46
C GLY A 80 4.28 -0.99 -7.49
N ILE A 81 5.42 -1.50 -7.04
CA ILE A 81 6.33 -0.80 -6.11
C ILE A 81 7.68 -0.63 -6.79
N ALA A 82 8.04 0.59 -7.16
CA ALA A 82 9.36 0.91 -7.68
C ALA A 82 10.32 1.27 -6.53
N MET A 83 11.55 0.75 -6.62
CA MET A 83 12.64 1.03 -5.69
C MET A 83 13.73 1.85 -6.39
N GLY A 84 14.40 2.74 -5.61
CA GLY A 84 15.46 3.59 -6.16
C GLY A 84 14.93 4.90 -6.75
N GLY A 85 15.01 5.98 -5.98
CA GLY A 85 14.43 7.29 -6.31
C GLY A 85 14.94 8.00 -7.58
N LEU A 86 15.85 7.39 -8.34
CA LEU A 86 16.40 7.88 -9.63
C LEU A 86 16.19 6.86 -10.76
N GLY A 87 15.28 5.90 -10.58
CA GLY A 87 14.91 4.94 -11.62
C GLY A 87 14.31 5.62 -12.84
N ALA A 88 14.35 4.93 -13.97
CA ALA A 88 13.86 5.44 -15.24
C ALA A 88 12.46 6.07 -15.11
N ASP A 89 12.24 7.21 -15.73
CA ASP A 89 10.95 7.94 -15.72
C ASP A 89 9.75 7.01 -16.02
N ALA A 90 9.96 5.99 -16.86
CA ALA A 90 8.96 4.97 -17.18
C ALA A 90 8.49 4.14 -15.95
N ALA A 91 9.36 3.87 -14.99
CA ALA A 91 8.99 3.12 -13.80
C ALA A 91 8.22 4.00 -12.80
N LEU A 92 8.58 5.29 -12.76
CA LEU A 92 7.87 6.26 -11.94
C LEU A 92 6.42 6.46 -12.41
N GLU A 93 6.18 6.34 -13.74
CA GLU A 93 4.83 6.40 -14.31
C GLU A 93 4.04 5.09 -14.14
N ALA A 94 4.72 3.95 -14.07
CA ALA A 94 4.09 2.63 -13.99
C ALA A 94 3.81 2.16 -12.56
N ALA A 95 4.50 2.69 -11.56
CA ALA A 95 4.40 2.23 -10.18
C ALA A 95 3.35 3.02 -9.38
N ASP A 96 2.59 2.30 -8.54
CA ASP A 96 1.67 2.90 -7.58
C ASP A 96 2.40 3.49 -6.36
N ILE A 97 3.53 2.91 -6.00
CA ILE A 97 4.34 3.30 -4.84
C ILE A 97 5.80 3.41 -5.26
N ILE A 98 6.44 4.51 -4.86
CA ILE A 98 7.86 4.75 -5.08
C ILE A 98 8.57 4.78 -3.74
N LEU A 99 9.55 3.88 -3.57
CA LEU A 99 10.44 3.89 -2.43
C LEU A 99 11.70 4.66 -2.83
N MET A 100 11.94 5.77 -2.16
CA MET A 100 13.08 6.66 -2.45
C MET A 100 14.44 6.04 -2.08
N GLU A 101 14.44 5.01 -1.25
CA GLU A 101 15.62 4.28 -0.81
C GLU A 101 15.57 2.86 -1.34
N ASP A 102 16.73 2.31 -1.76
CA ASP A 102 16.87 0.92 -2.23
C ASP A 102 16.85 -0.09 -1.06
N GLU A 103 15.91 0.11 -0.14
CA GLU A 103 15.77 -0.72 1.05
C GLU A 103 14.41 -1.42 1.06
N PRO A 104 14.35 -2.73 0.76
CA PRO A 104 13.09 -3.48 0.78
C PRO A 104 12.38 -3.46 2.14
N SER A 105 13.09 -3.18 3.23
CA SER A 105 12.50 -3.02 4.56
C SER A 105 11.49 -1.86 4.63
N LYS A 106 11.62 -0.85 3.79
CA LYS A 106 10.72 0.31 3.71
C LYS A 106 9.31 -0.06 3.23
N ILE A 107 9.14 -1.20 2.57
CA ILE A 107 7.81 -1.75 2.22
C ILE A 107 6.96 -1.92 3.49
N ILE A 108 7.56 -2.35 4.60
CA ILE A 108 6.85 -2.49 5.88
C ILE A 108 6.30 -1.14 6.34
N ASN A 109 7.09 -0.08 6.18
CA ASN A 109 6.68 1.28 6.53
C ASN A 109 5.55 1.76 5.62
N ALA A 110 5.65 1.53 4.31
CA ALA A 110 4.59 1.86 3.36
C ALA A 110 3.26 1.18 3.73
N VAL A 111 3.29 -0.11 4.04
CA VAL A 111 2.09 -0.86 4.48
C VAL A 111 1.55 -0.31 5.81
N ARG A 112 2.42 0.08 6.74
CA ARG A 112 2.01 0.65 8.02
C ARG A 112 1.34 2.01 7.83
N ILE A 113 1.91 2.87 7.01
CA ILE A 113 1.36 4.18 6.66
C ILE A 113 -0.02 4.00 6.01
N ALA A 114 -0.13 3.13 5.00
CA ALA A 114 -1.39 2.86 4.32
C ALA A 114 -2.49 2.39 5.28
N LYS A 115 -2.19 1.43 6.17
CA LYS A 115 -3.14 0.96 7.19
C LYS A 115 -3.55 2.05 8.17
N GLY A 116 -2.61 2.86 8.62
CA GLY A 116 -2.89 3.99 9.48
C GLY A 116 -3.80 5.01 8.79
N THR A 117 -3.53 5.33 7.51
CA THR A 117 -4.34 6.25 6.70
C THR A 117 -5.77 5.76 6.56
N ILE A 118 -5.97 4.48 6.19
CA ILE A 118 -7.31 3.89 6.06
C ILE A 118 -8.06 3.95 7.39
N ARG A 119 -7.37 3.67 8.51
CA ARG A 119 -7.97 3.74 9.84
C ARG A 119 -8.43 5.16 10.17
N SER A 120 -7.59 6.16 9.95
CA SER A 120 -7.93 7.57 10.21
C SER A 120 -9.07 8.04 9.33
N VAL A 121 -9.07 7.69 8.03
CA VAL A 121 -10.18 8.01 7.13
C VAL A 121 -11.48 7.40 7.63
N ARG A 122 -11.46 6.14 8.05
CA ARG A 122 -12.65 5.46 8.60
C ARG A 122 -13.16 6.13 9.87
N GLU A 123 -12.26 6.49 10.79
CA GLU A 123 -12.61 7.19 12.03
C GLU A 123 -13.22 8.56 11.73
N ASN A 124 -12.63 9.34 10.83
CA ASN A 124 -13.15 10.65 10.41
C ASN A 124 -14.53 10.55 9.74
N VAL A 125 -14.73 9.56 8.85
CA VAL A 125 -16.01 9.33 8.18
C VAL A 125 -17.09 8.93 9.18
N LEU A 126 -16.80 7.99 10.08
CA LEU A 126 -17.75 7.56 11.11
C LEU A 126 -18.12 8.69 12.06
N PHE A 127 -17.14 9.52 12.46
CA PHE A 127 -17.38 10.68 13.29
C PHE A 127 -18.25 11.71 12.57
N ALA A 128 -17.96 12.04 11.32
CA ALA A 128 -18.73 13.00 10.54
C ALA A 128 -20.18 12.53 10.32
N ILE A 129 -20.38 11.26 9.94
CA ILE A 129 -21.74 10.71 9.75
C ILE A 129 -22.48 10.65 11.09
N GLY A 130 -21.83 10.17 12.15
CA GLY A 130 -22.43 10.09 13.49
C GLY A 130 -22.89 11.45 14.00
N MET A 131 -22.07 12.49 13.81
CA MET A 131 -22.44 13.85 14.21
C MET A 131 -23.61 14.40 13.38
N LYS A 132 -23.64 14.11 12.06
CA LYS A 132 -24.79 14.52 11.22
C LYS A 132 -26.09 13.86 11.64
N VAL A 133 -26.06 12.55 11.90
CA VAL A 133 -27.25 11.83 12.39
C VAL A 133 -27.70 12.39 13.74
N PHE A 134 -26.75 12.67 14.65
CA PHE A 134 -27.05 13.28 15.93
C PHE A 134 -27.71 14.65 15.80
N LEU A 135 -27.19 15.53 14.94
CA LEU A 135 -27.77 16.85 14.68
C LEU A 135 -29.18 16.77 14.07
N VAL A 136 -29.42 15.81 13.17
CA VAL A 136 -30.76 15.59 12.57
C VAL A 136 -31.75 15.17 13.66
N ILE A 137 -31.36 14.27 14.56
CA ILE A 137 -32.21 13.87 15.68
C ILE A 137 -32.55 15.07 16.58
N LEU A 138 -31.55 15.88 16.94
CA LEU A 138 -31.77 17.08 17.76
C LEU A 138 -32.65 18.10 17.03
N ALA A 139 -32.52 18.27 15.74
CA ALA A 139 -33.36 19.16 14.93
C ALA A 139 -34.82 18.68 14.90
N PHE A 140 -35.04 17.34 14.86
CA PHE A 140 -36.41 16.78 14.96
C PHE A 140 -37.10 17.13 16.29
N PHE A 141 -36.36 17.22 17.38
CA PHE A 141 -36.87 17.66 18.65
C PHE A 141 -36.93 19.19 18.83
N GLY A 142 -36.57 19.95 17.77
CA GLY A 142 -36.58 21.42 17.84
C GLY A 142 -35.46 22.03 18.69
N LEU A 143 -34.44 21.23 19.07
CA LEU A 143 -33.35 21.66 19.94
C LEU A 143 -32.20 22.36 19.20
N VAL A 144 -32.17 22.28 17.87
CA VAL A 144 -31.12 22.84 17.02
C VAL A 144 -31.70 23.75 15.96
N THR A 145 -31.13 24.95 15.83
CA THR A 145 -31.47 25.88 14.75
C THR A 145 -30.60 25.62 13.52
N MET A 146 -31.02 26.05 12.33
CA MET A 146 -30.26 25.93 11.12
C MET A 146 -28.84 26.53 11.24
N GLN A 147 -28.73 27.68 11.92
CA GLN A 147 -27.43 28.34 12.12
C GLN A 147 -26.49 27.51 13.01
N SER A 148 -26.99 26.95 14.09
CA SER A 148 -26.17 26.10 14.98
C SER A 148 -25.76 24.79 14.31
N ALA A 149 -26.59 24.24 13.42
CA ALA A 149 -26.22 23.05 12.65
C ALA A 149 -25.06 23.33 11.67
N ILE A 150 -25.06 24.48 10.99
CA ILE A 150 -23.98 24.89 10.08
C ILE A 150 -22.67 25.09 10.86
N ILE A 151 -22.72 25.76 12.01
CA ILE A 151 -21.54 25.95 12.86
C ILE A 151 -20.98 24.60 13.32
N ALA A 152 -21.82 23.67 13.76
CA ALA A 152 -21.41 22.36 14.18
C ALA A 152 -20.73 21.57 13.04
N ASP A 153 -21.25 21.64 11.80
CA ASP A 153 -20.66 20.99 10.64
C ASP A 153 -19.26 21.55 10.33
N MET A 154 -19.07 22.86 10.45
CA MET A 154 -17.76 23.50 10.31
C MET A 154 -16.76 23.03 11.40
N VAL A 155 -17.21 22.91 12.64
CA VAL A 155 -16.37 22.42 13.74
C VAL A 155 -15.95 20.97 13.50
N VAL A 156 -16.86 20.11 13.05
CA VAL A 156 -16.56 18.71 12.69
C VAL A 156 -15.52 18.64 11.58
N MET A 157 -15.64 19.48 10.54
CA MET A 157 -14.68 19.56 9.46
C MET A 157 -13.28 19.94 9.98
N VAL A 158 -13.17 20.94 10.84
CA VAL A 158 -11.88 21.36 11.43
C VAL A 158 -11.27 20.25 12.28
N ILE A 159 -12.07 19.54 13.08
CA ILE A 159 -11.61 18.41 13.89
C ILE A 159 -11.04 17.31 13.00
N ASN A 160 -11.73 16.94 11.91
CA ASN A 160 -11.28 15.92 10.98
C ASN A 160 -9.98 16.32 10.28
N ILE A 161 -9.82 17.59 9.91
CA ILE A 161 -8.57 18.10 9.32
C ILE A 161 -7.43 17.98 10.34
N LEU A 162 -7.64 18.42 11.56
CA LEU A 162 -6.62 18.32 12.63
C LEU A 162 -6.23 16.87 12.91
N ASN A 163 -7.19 15.95 12.95
CA ASN A 163 -6.92 14.52 13.12
C ASN A 163 -6.07 13.97 11.97
N SER A 164 -6.36 14.39 10.73
CA SER A 164 -5.56 13.99 9.55
C SER A 164 -4.13 14.52 9.62
N PHE A 165 -3.93 15.76 10.05
CA PHE A 165 -2.59 16.33 10.26
C PHE A 165 -1.82 15.62 11.38
N TRP A 166 -2.50 15.22 12.44
CA TRP A 166 -1.86 14.50 13.55
C TRP A 166 -1.31 13.16 13.11
N MET A 167 -2.01 12.52 12.18
CA MET A 167 -1.58 11.25 11.60
C MET A 167 -0.35 11.37 10.69
N MET A 168 -0.20 12.47 9.95
CA MET A 168 1.01 12.75 9.16
C MET A 168 2.28 12.88 10.02
N LYS A 169 2.12 13.13 11.31
CA LYS A 169 3.21 13.27 12.28
C LYS A 169 3.57 11.95 12.97
N TYR A 170 2.99 10.82 12.52
CA TYR A 170 3.34 9.50 13.05
C TYR A 170 4.79 9.19 12.67
N PRO A 171 5.71 9.11 13.65
CA PRO A 171 7.13 9.01 13.37
C PRO A 171 7.47 7.64 12.77
N GLU A 172 8.53 7.62 11.98
CA GLU A 172 9.25 6.44 11.51
C GLU A 172 9.79 5.54 12.65
N SER A 173 9.52 5.85 13.89
CA SER A 173 10.04 5.17 15.06
C SER A 173 9.08 4.07 15.52
N GLU A 174 9.40 2.87 15.16
CA GLU A 174 9.42 1.59 15.88
C GLU A 174 9.53 0.44 14.87
N VAL A 175 10.77 0.12 14.52
CA VAL A 175 11.16 -1.17 13.91
C VAL A 175 11.36 -2.17 15.02
#